data_f18a78c32f7aec24661dd56c11692dd5
#
_entry.id   f18a78c32f7aec24661dd56c11692dd5
#
_cell.length_a   1.000
_cell.length_b   1.000
_cell.length_c   1.000
_cell.angle_alpha   90.00
_cell.angle_beta   90.00
_cell.angle_gamma   90.00
#
_symmetry.space_group_name_H-M   'P 1'
#
loop_
_entity.id
_entity.type
_entity.pdbx_description
1 polymer ?
#
loop_
_entity_poly.entity_id
_entity_poly.type
_entity_poly.pdbx_seq_one_letter_code
_entity_poly.pdbx_strand_id
1 'polypeptide(L)'
;MDMKIIKNILILIIICFGFDANSQLQQNRTLFFDGENREYIIYVPAVYDGTQAVPLMFSFHGGGGMSNDFMSYTNDMRPLADTAGFIAIYPQAAVDPTDGSYSWLHKAPTSHNDIFFIEAIIDSLSNEFMIDNNRVYACGYSEGGIFSYELGCRLNNRIAAISSVSGSMLVDSFRDSYYNLGFCSPVHPTAILLIPGTADFSPHSTYAGFQPYYMSADEITSYWSTYNNTDPNPIITPLPNTNTSDGSTVEERVWENGDNCVTVKELKVINGDHDWPGSTGNMDIIATNEIWNFVSKYNRNGLINCSSTIDHQVFTANPKRLVKLVDILGKETFLKKNQINIFIYDDGSVEKKYFLQ
;
A
#
# COMPACT_ATOMS: atom_id res chain seq x y z
N MET A 1 -32.73 -48.44 66.17
CA MET A 1 -31.55 -48.76 65.34
C MET A 1 -31.76 -48.11 63.98
N ASP A 2 -31.25 -46.82 63.89
CA ASP A 2 -31.51 -45.96 62.76
C ASP A 2 -30.52 -46.13 61.64
N MET A 3 -31.01 -46.49 60.46
CA MET A 3 -30.24 -46.52 59.25
C MET A 3 -30.33 -45.12 58.59
N LYS A 4 -29.24 -44.35 58.67
CA LYS A 4 -29.09 -43.12 57.92
C LYS A 4 -28.85 -43.42 56.46
N ILE A 5 -29.79 -42.99 55.61
CA ILE A 5 -29.65 -42.99 54.15
C ILE A 5 -28.85 -41.76 53.77
N ILE A 6 -27.61 -41.94 53.33
CA ILE A 6 -26.78 -40.88 52.75
C ILE A 6 -27.19 -40.73 51.28
N LYS A 7 -27.89 -39.63 50.96
CA LYS A 7 -28.14 -39.20 49.56
C LYS A 7 -26.90 -38.56 49.01
N ASN A 8 -26.21 -39.26 48.13
CA ASN A 8 -25.14 -38.66 47.29
C ASN A 8 -25.80 -37.76 46.23
N ILE A 9 -25.70 -36.43 46.42
CA ILE A 9 -26.03 -35.47 45.38
C ILE A 9 -24.82 -35.35 44.47
N LEU A 10 -24.91 -35.91 43.26
CA LEU A 10 -23.97 -35.75 42.19
C LEU A 10 -24.19 -34.36 41.58
N ILE A 11 -23.36 -33.38 41.94
CA ILE A 11 -23.38 -32.04 41.29
C ILE A 11 -22.67 -32.21 39.92
N LEU A 12 -23.48 -32.23 38.87
CA LEU A 12 -22.99 -32.18 37.49
C LEU A 12 -22.58 -30.72 37.21
N ILE A 13 -21.29 -30.42 37.27
CA ILE A 13 -20.75 -29.14 36.80
C ILE A 13 -20.77 -29.18 35.27
N ILE A 14 -21.79 -28.57 34.67
CA ILE A 14 -21.80 -28.27 33.23
C ILE A 14 -20.84 -27.11 33.03
N ILE A 15 -19.60 -27.39 32.61
CA ILE A 15 -18.72 -26.37 32.09
C ILE A 15 -19.28 -25.99 30.74
N CYS A 16 -20.09 -24.96 30.69
CA CYS A 16 -20.40 -24.28 29.43
C CYS A 16 -19.09 -23.65 28.92
N PHE A 17 -18.42 -24.33 27.99
CA PHE A 17 -17.52 -23.64 27.10
C PHE A 17 -18.39 -22.70 26.28
N GLY A 18 -18.42 -21.44 26.68
CA GLY A 18 -18.92 -20.38 25.83
C GLY A 18 -18.06 -20.37 24.59
N PHE A 19 -18.58 -20.85 23.48
CA PHE A 19 -18.10 -20.43 22.18
C PHE A 19 -18.50 -18.96 22.12
N ASP A 20 -17.56 -18.07 22.40
CA ASP A 20 -17.68 -16.67 22.00
C ASP A 20 -17.78 -16.72 20.48
N ALA A 21 -19.00 -16.61 19.96
CA ALA A 21 -19.21 -16.35 18.55
C ALA A 21 -18.55 -15.00 18.32
N ASN A 22 -17.35 -14.99 17.70
CA ASN A 22 -16.69 -13.76 17.31
C ASN A 22 -17.65 -13.01 16.41
N SER A 23 -18.24 -11.94 16.95
CA SER A 23 -19.12 -11.10 16.17
C SER A 23 -18.24 -10.14 15.35
N GLN A 24 -18.61 -9.96 14.09
CA GLN A 24 -18.13 -8.88 13.25
C GLN A 24 -18.05 -7.57 14.06
N LEU A 25 -16.91 -6.91 14.02
CA LEU A 25 -16.65 -5.70 14.79
C LEU A 25 -16.34 -4.54 13.85
N GLN A 26 -17.17 -3.51 13.85
CA GLN A 26 -16.86 -2.22 13.25
C GLN A 26 -16.80 -1.17 14.34
N GLN A 27 -15.68 -0.43 14.43
CA GLN A 27 -15.48 0.60 15.43
C GLN A 27 -14.79 1.82 14.85
N ASN A 28 -15.26 3.01 15.28
CA ASN A 28 -14.49 4.24 15.18
C ASN A 28 -13.50 4.28 16.33
N ARG A 29 -12.22 4.46 16.02
CA ARG A 29 -11.13 4.49 17.01
C ARG A 29 -10.34 5.78 16.88
N THR A 30 -9.68 6.12 17.97
CA THR A 30 -8.70 7.20 18.02
C THR A 30 -7.35 6.66 18.48
N LEU A 31 -6.29 7.21 17.90
CA LEU A 31 -4.92 7.01 18.35
C LEU A 31 -4.32 8.37 18.66
N PHE A 32 -3.82 8.56 19.89
CA PHE A 32 -3.07 9.76 20.22
C PHE A 32 -1.70 9.69 19.53
N PHE A 33 -1.47 10.58 18.58
CA PHE A 33 -0.30 10.60 17.76
C PHE A 33 0.14 12.04 17.45
N ASP A 34 1.41 12.33 17.65
CA ASP A 34 2.03 13.64 17.40
C ASP A 34 1.27 14.84 18.01
N GLY A 35 0.78 14.66 19.26
CA GLY A 35 0.12 15.71 20.05
C GLY A 35 -1.38 15.86 19.81
N GLU A 36 -1.99 15.07 18.95
CA GLU A 36 -3.44 15.10 18.67
C GLU A 36 -4.07 13.71 18.62
N ASN A 37 -5.39 13.66 18.74
CA ASN A 37 -6.15 12.44 18.53
C ASN A 37 -6.47 12.29 17.03
N ARG A 38 -5.86 11.30 16.39
CA ARG A 38 -6.12 10.92 15.00
C ARG A 38 -7.17 9.80 14.98
N GLU A 39 -8.07 9.85 14.02
CA GLU A 39 -9.20 8.93 13.91
C GLU A 39 -8.99 7.88 12.83
N TYR A 40 -9.56 6.70 13.02
CA TYR A 40 -9.67 5.66 12.00
C TYR A 40 -10.85 4.73 12.30
N ILE A 41 -11.37 4.08 11.25
CA ILE A 41 -12.35 3.00 11.39
C ILE A 41 -11.62 1.68 11.24
N ILE A 42 -11.89 0.74 12.13
CA ILE A 42 -11.48 -0.65 12.02
C ILE A 42 -12.69 -1.54 11.76
N TYR A 43 -12.52 -2.48 10.85
CA TYR A 43 -13.45 -3.56 10.61
C TYR A 43 -12.75 -4.90 10.79
N VAL A 44 -13.17 -5.66 11.79
CA VAL A 44 -12.69 -7.02 12.05
C VAL A 44 -13.78 -8.00 11.63
N PRO A 45 -13.53 -8.87 10.65
CA PRO A 45 -14.54 -9.80 10.16
C PRO A 45 -14.86 -10.89 11.18
N ALA A 46 -16.08 -11.43 11.13
CA ALA A 46 -16.51 -12.50 12.04
C ALA A 46 -15.70 -13.80 11.91
N VAL A 47 -15.05 -14.03 10.77
CA VAL A 47 -14.15 -15.17 10.56
C VAL A 47 -12.81 -15.07 11.29
N TYR A 48 -12.46 -13.88 11.80
CA TYR A 48 -11.26 -13.71 12.62
C TYR A 48 -11.51 -14.22 14.03
N ASP A 49 -10.78 -15.25 14.44
CA ASP A 49 -10.91 -15.88 15.75
C ASP A 49 -9.66 -15.71 16.64
N GLY A 50 -8.67 -14.96 16.16
CA GLY A 50 -7.42 -14.72 16.88
C GLY A 50 -6.46 -15.91 16.89
N THR A 51 -6.73 -17.00 16.18
CA THR A 51 -5.85 -18.18 16.14
C THR A 51 -4.84 -18.16 15.02
N GLN A 52 -5.11 -17.37 13.97
CA GLN A 52 -4.25 -17.23 12.80
C GLN A 52 -3.95 -15.73 12.55
N ALA A 53 -2.72 -15.46 12.12
CA ALA A 53 -2.33 -14.12 11.73
C ALA A 53 -2.99 -13.73 10.40
N VAL A 54 -3.62 -12.53 10.37
CA VAL A 54 -4.38 -12.02 9.23
C VAL A 54 -3.76 -10.76 8.64
N PRO A 55 -3.98 -10.50 7.33
CA PRO A 55 -3.52 -9.26 6.71
C PRO A 55 -4.22 -8.01 7.24
N LEU A 56 -3.55 -6.85 7.10
CA LEU A 56 -4.18 -5.53 7.20
C LEU A 56 -4.37 -4.94 5.80
N MET A 57 -5.53 -4.30 5.57
CA MET A 57 -5.83 -3.55 4.37
C MET A 57 -6.22 -2.12 4.71
N PHE A 58 -5.35 -1.16 4.38
CA PHE A 58 -5.60 0.26 4.55
C PHE A 58 -6.27 0.84 3.31
N SER A 59 -7.31 1.67 3.54
CA SER A 59 -8.11 2.31 2.50
C SER A 59 -8.22 3.81 2.77
N PHE A 60 -7.68 4.64 1.86
CA PHE A 60 -7.55 6.09 2.04
C PHE A 60 -8.54 6.85 1.17
N HIS A 61 -9.37 7.70 1.78
CA HIS A 61 -10.30 8.58 1.07
C HIS A 61 -9.57 9.68 0.29
N GLY A 62 -10.26 10.29 -0.68
CA GLY A 62 -9.76 11.44 -1.42
C GLY A 62 -9.74 12.73 -0.59
N GLY A 63 -9.14 13.78 -1.15
CA GLY A 63 -9.07 15.10 -0.50
C GLY A 63 -10.46 15.63 -0.12
N GLY A 64 -10.57 16.22 1.06
CA GLY A 64 -11.83 16.69 1.64
C GLY A 64 -12.81 15.60 2.07
N GLY A 65 -12.47 14.31 1.85
CA GLY A 65 -13.35 13.17 2.10
C GLY A 65 -13.42 12.76 3.57
N MET A 66 -14.34 11.85 3.85
CA MET A 66 -14.53 11.23 5.16
C MET A 66 -14.31 9.71 5.05
N SER A 67 -13.59 9.14 6.02
CA SER A 67 -13.33 7.70 6.08
C SER A 67 -14.60 6.85 6.10
N ASN A 68 -15.65 7.31 6.81
CA ASN A 68 -16.94 6.62 6.88
C ASN A 68 -17.68 6.61 5.54
N ASP A 69 -17.66 7.72 4.82
CA ASP A 69 -18.34 7.82 3.52
C ASP A 69 -17.58 7.01 2.46
N PHE A 70 -16.25 7.07 2.49
CA PHE A 70 -15.41 6.27 1.62
C PHE A 70 -15.63 4.77 1.82
N MET A 71 -15.67 4.32 3.08
CA MET A 71 -15.99 2.94 3.42
C MET A 71 -17.39 2.53 2.96
N SER A 72 -18.39 3.40 3.14
CA SER A 72 -19.79 3.00 2.97
C SER A 72 -20.30 3.11 1.53
N TYR A 73 -19.72 4.03 0.73
CA TYR A 73 -20.26 4.40 -0.57
C TYR A 73 -19.28 4.24 -1.73
N THR A 74 -17.97 4.11 -1.45
CA THR A 74 -16.95 4.06 -2.50
C THR A 74 -16.15 2.76 -2.48
N ASN A 75 -15.48 2.48 -1.38
CA ASN A 75 -14.60 1.32 -1.22
C ASN A 75 -15.01 0.45 -0.02
N ASP A 76 -16.13 -0.26 -0.15
CA ASP A 76 -16.57 -1.18 0.91
C ASP A 76 -15.80 -2.51 0.84
N MET A 77 -14.73 -2.61 1.63
CA MET A 77 -13.93 -3.83 1.76
C MET A 77 -14.53 -4.86 2.72
N ARG A 78 -15.61 -4.54 3.45
CA ARG A 78 -16.17 -5.41 4.50
C ARG A 78 -16.64 -6.77 3.97
N PRO A 79 -17.38 -6.86 2.85
CA PRO A 79 -17.79 -8.16 2.30
C PRO A 79 -16.58 -9.03 1.87
N LEU A 80 -15.52 -8.39 1.39
CA LEU A 80 -14.26 -9.10 1.07
C LEU A 80 -13.53 -9.54 2.33
N ALA A 81 -13.49 -8.69 3.36
CA ALA A 81 -12.90 -9.05 4.65
C ALA A 81 -13.59 -10.26 5.29
N ASP A 82 -14.93 -10.31 5.22
CA ASP A 82 -15.71 -11.44 5.73
C ASP A 82 -15.41 -12.77 5.03
N THR A 83 -15.05 -12.72 3.76
CA THR A 83 -14.78 -13.94 2.97
C THR A 83 -13.30 -14.29 2.90
N ALA A 84 -12.40 -13.29 2.89
CA ALA A 84 -10.97 -13.47 2.71
C ALA A 84 -10.16 -13.42 4.02
N GLY A 85 -10.78 -13.01 5.14
CA GLY A 85 -10.16 -13.07 6.47
C GLY A 85 -9.05 -12.03 6.66
N PHE A 86 -9.29 -10.75 6.35
CA PHE A 86 -8.37 -9.66 6.65
C PHE A 86 -9.05 -8.57 7.48
N ILE A 87 -8.28 -7.75 8.17
CA ILE A 87 -8.80 -6.59 8.90
C ILE A 87 -8.69 -5.35 7.99
N ALA A 88 -9.83 -4.66 7.77
CA ALA A 88 -9.88 -3.45 6.98
C ALA A 88 -9.80 -2.19 7.87
N ILE A 89 -8.98 -1.23 7.44
CA ILE A 89 -8.70 0.00 8.17
C ILE A 89 -8.97 1.19 7.25
N TYR A 90 -9.74 2.16 7.74
CA TYR A 90 -10.05 3.39 7.05
C TYR A 90 -9.60 4.58 7.91
N PRO A 91 -8.36 5.03 7.78
CA PRO A 91 -7.89 6.19 8.52
C PRO A 91 -8.57 7.47 8.04
N GLN A 92 -8.68 8.46 8.93
CA GLN A 92 -9.12 9.81 8.61
C GLN A 92 -7.89 10.70 8.44
N ALA A 93 -7.82 11.41 7.32
CA ALA A 93 -6.79 12.43 7.11
C ALA A 93 -6.89 13.54 8.15
N ALA A 94 -5.77 14.20 8.44
CA ALA A 94 -5.77 15.38 9.29
C ALA A 94 -6.41 16.58 8.56
N VAL A 95 -6.85 17.56 9.33
CA VAL A 95 -7.39 18.81 8.80
C VAL A 95 -6.25 19.69 8.30
N ASP A 96 -6.33 20.19 7.06
CA ASP A 96 -5.45 21.24 6.58
C ASP A 96 -5.78 22.55 7.31
N PRO A 97 -4.84 23.13 8.05
CA PRO A 97 -5.10 24.36 8.80
C PRO A 97 -5.31 25.59 7.91
N THR A 98 -5.05 25.51 6.61
CA THR A 98 -5.19 26.63 5.69
C THR A 98 -6.61 26.80 5.19
N ASP A 99 -7.36 25.71 4.98
CA ASP A 99 -8.72 25.76 4.43
C ASP A 99 -9.74 24.96 5.22
N GLY A 100 -9.30 24.17 6.21
CA GLY A 100 -10.16 23.36 7.06
C GLY A 100 -10.64 22.05 6.42
N SER A 101 -10.13 21.68 5.25
CA SER A 101 -10.46 20.40 4.61
C SER A 101 -9.63 19.26 5.18
N TYR A 102 -10.13 18.02 5.05
CA TYR A 102 -9.33 16.83 5.33
C TYR A 102 -8.38 16.58 4.16
N SER A 103 -7.08 16.53 4.46
CA SER A 103 -6.04 16.35 3.45
C SER A 103 -4.93 15.44 3.97
N TRP A 104 -4.39 14.59 3.11
CA TRP A 104 -3.24 13.73 3.44
C TRP A 104 -1.94 14.55 3.39
N LEU A 105 -1.27 14.54 2.25
CA LEU A 105 0.00 15.22 2.08
C LEU A 105 -0.15 16.71 1.74
N HIS A 106 -1.29 17.10 1.18
CA HIS A 106 -1.52 18.46 0.64
C HIS A 106 -1.89 19.51 1.69
N LYS A 107 -1.65 19.22 2.94
CA LYS A 107 -1.86 20.17 4.05
C LYS A 107 -0.59 20.95 4.38
N ALA A 108 -0.74 22.12 4.95
CA ALA A 108 0.37 22.97 5.40
C ALA A 108 0.38 23.11 6.94
N PRO A 109 1.53 22.94 7.61
CA PRO A 109 2.81 22.52 7.01
C PRO A 109 2.80 21.03 6.67
N THR A 110 3.32 20.67 5.50
CA THR A 110 3.48 19.27 5.11
C THR A 110 4.59 18.62 5.94
N SER A 111 4.36 17.40 6.39
CA SER A 111 5.30 16.60 7.17
C SER A 111 5.13 15.12 6.87
N HIS A 112 6.02 14.28 7.42
CA HIS A 112 5.89 12.83 7.39
C HIS A 112 4.80 12.29 8.35
N ASN A 113 4.05 13.16 9.00
CA ASN A 113 3.13 12.85 10.08
C ASN A 113 2.10 11.77 9.68
N ASP A 114 1.45 11.91 8.50
CA ASP A 114 0.48 10.91 8.05
C ASP A 114 1.13 9.53 7.82
N ILE A 115 2.35 9.49 7.28
CA ILE A 115 3.09 8.24 7.05
C ILE A 115 3.37 7.54 8.39
N PHE A 116 3.87 8.28 9.37
CA PHE A 116 4.15 7.75 10.71
C PHE A 116 2.87 7.42 11.49
N PHE A 117 1.76 8.12 11.23
CA PHE A 117 0.46 7.76 11.76
C PHE A 117 0.00 6.37 11.29
N ILE A 118 0.18 6.05 9.99
CA ILE A 118 -0.13 4.71 9.49
C ILE A 118 0.77 3.66 10.15
N GLU A 119 2.06 3.95 10.31
CA GLU A 119 2.98 3.04 11.03
C GLU A 119 2.52 2.82 12.48
N ALA A 120 2.13 3.88 13.18
CA ALA A 120 1.62 3.78 14.55
C ALA A 120 0.32 2.96 14.66
N ILE A 121 -0.58 3.05 13.65
CA ILE A 121 -1.77 2.17 13.60
C ILE A 121 -1.35 0.71 13.44
N ILE A 122 -0.42 0.40 12.53
CA ILE A 122 0.09 -0.97 12.34
C ILE A 122 0.63 -1.52 13.67
N ASP A 123 1.45 -0.74 14.37
CA ASP A 123 2.03 -1.15 15.66
C ASP A 123 0.97 -1.35 16.74
N SER A 124 0.02 -0.42 16.84
CA SER A 124 -1.09 -0.52 17.79
C SER A 124 -1.93 -1.78 17.56
N LEU A 125 -2.30 -2.05 16.31
CA LEU A 125 -3.12 -3.20 15.96
C LEU A 125 -2.36 -4.53 16.08
N SER A 126 -1.06 -4.54 15.81
CA SER A 126 -0.21 -5.73 16.01
C SER A 126 -0.04 -6.13 17.47
N ASN A 127 -0.28 -5.20 18.40
CA ASN A 127 -0.31 -5.50 19.84
C ASN A 127 -1.66 -6.04 20.32
N GLU A 128 -2.75 -5.79 19.57
CA GLU A 128 -4.11 -6.18 19.93
C GLU A 128 -4.59 -7.43 19.18
N PHE A 129 -4.22 -7.54 17.90
CA PHE A 129 -4.65 -8.62 17.00
C PHE A 129 -3.46 -9.42 16.50
N MET A 130 -3.70 -10.68 16.15
CA MET A 130 -2.70 -11.47 15.42
C MET A 130 -2.61 -10.99 13.97
N ILE A 131 -1.72 -10.05 13.72
CA ILE A 131 -1.50 -9.46 12.40
C ILE A 131 -0.32 -10.15 11.70
N ASP A 132 -0.52 -10.51 10.43
CA ASP A 132 0.60 -10.87 9.56
C ASP A 132 1.29 -9.59 9.05
N ASN A 133 2.30 -9.16 9.78
CA ASN A 133 3.08 -7.96 9.46
C ASN A 133 3.84 -8.04 8.12
N ASN A 134 3.83 -9.20 7.44
CA ASN A 134 4.34 -9.31 6.07
C ASN A 134 3.26 -9.06 5.02
N ARG A 135 1.98 -9.02 5.41
CA ARG A 135 0.85 -8.78 4.52
C ARG A 135 0.04 -7.57 4.96
N VAL A 136 0.66 -6.40 4.88
CA VAL A 136 0.02 -5.11 5.09
C VAL A 136 -0.08 -4.41 3.75
N TYR A 137 -1.27 -3.97 3.38
CA TYR A 137 -1.58 -3.40 2.07
C TYR A 137 -2.18 -2.01 2.19
N ALA A 138 -2.04 -1.21 1.14
CA ALA A 138 -2.56 0.15 1.08
C ALA A 138 -3.25 0.40 -0.25
N CYS A 139 -4.42 1.03 -0.22
CA CYS A 139 -5.06 1.58 -1.41
C CYS A 139 -5.73 2.91 -1.11
N GLY A 140 -5.96 3.71 -2.15
CA GLY A 140 -6.66 4.96 -1.98
C GLY A 140 -7.23 5.53 -3.27
N TYR A 141 -8.09 6.52 -3.10
CA TYR A 141 -8.76 7.26 -4.14
C TYR A 141 -8.23 8.68 -4.23
N SER A 142 -7.97 9.18 -5.43
CA SER A 142 -7.57 10.58 -5.64
C SER A 142 -6.34 10.91 -4.79
N GLU A 143 -6.41 11.88 -3.87
CA GLU A 143 -5.34 12.21 -2.92
C GLU A 143 -4.93 11.01 -2.05
N GLY A 144 -5.88 10.14 -1.65
CA GLY A 144 -5.58 8.88 -0.98
C GLY A 144 -4.78 7.91 -1.85
N GLY A 145 -4.96 7.96 -3.18
CA GLY A 145 -4.15 7.24 -4.16
C GLY A 145 -2.72 7.77 -4.22
N ILE A 146 -2.55 9.10 -4.22
CA ILE A 146 -1.24 9.78 -4.10
C ILE A 146 -0.55 9.33 -2.82
N PHE A 147 -1.28 9.34 -1.70
CA PHE A 147 -0.76 8.91 -0.40
C PHE A 147 -0.33 7.44 -0.39
N SER A 148 -1.05 6.57 -1.10
CA SER A 148 -0.66 5.16 -1.24
C SER A 148 0.71 5.01 -1.91
N TYR A 149 1.04 5.83 -2.93
CA TYR A 149 2.38 5.86 -3.50
C TYR A 149 3.44 6.31 -2.49
N GLU A 150 3.13 7.31 -1.66
CA GLU A 150 4.07 7.76 -0.64
C GLU A 150 4.35 6.69 0.43
N LEU A 151 3.35 5.88 0.78
CA LEU A 151 3.58 4.69 1.61
C LEU A 151 4.47 3.67 0.91
N GLY A 152 4.29 3.45 -0.39
CA GLY A 152 5.19 2.61 -1.20
C GLY A 152 6.63 3.16 -1.25
N CYS A 153 6.79 4.47 -1.28
CA CYS A 153 8.11 5.13 -1.31
C CYS A 153 8.82 5.17 0.04
N ARG A 154 8.07 5.24 1.16
CA ARG A 154 8.60 5.62 2.48
C ARG A 154 8.42 4.58 3.55
N LEU A 155 7.39 3.75 3.42
CA LEU A 155 6.97 2.78 4.43
C LEU A 155 6.87 1.36 3.85
N ASN A 156 7.49 1.08 2.70
CA ASN A 156 7.39 -0.25 2.12
C ASN A 156 8.12 -1.33 2.93
N ASN A 157 8.97 -0.95 3.88
CA ASN A 157 9.44 -1.88 4.92
C ASN A 157 8.31 -2.44 5.80
N ARG A 158 7.11 -1.86 5.76
CA ARG A 158 5.89 -2.32 6.44
C ARG A 158 4.79 -2.71 5.43
N ILE A 159 4.76 -2.10 4.24
CA ILE A 159 3.73 -2.26 3.21
C ILE A 159 4.22 -3.24 2.13
N ALA A 160 3.44 -4.26 1.83
CA ALA A 160 3.78 -5.32 0.87
C ALA A 160 3.37 -4.99 -0.57
N ALA A 161 2.22 -4.35 -0.75
CA ALA A 161 1.70 -3.94 -2.05
C ALA A 161 0.80 -2.73 -1.91
N ILE A 162 0.71 -1.92 -2.96
CA ILE A 162 -0.13 -0.73 -2.98
C ILE A 162 -1.04 -0.69 -4.21
N SER A 163 -2.14 0.08 -4.09
CA SER A 163 -2.98 0.43 -5.23
C SER A 163 -3.41 1.88 -5.18
N SER A 164 -3.51 2.52 -6.35
CA SER A 164 -4.02 3.87 -6.51
C SER A 164 -5.15 3.89 -7.53
N VAL A 165 -6.28 4.49 -7.18
CA VAL A 165 -7.41 4.74 -8.07
C VAL A 165 -7.54 6.24 -8.27
N SER A 166 -7.50 6.68 -9.53
CA SER A 166 -7.60 8.12 -9.89
C SER A 166 -6.67 9.01 -9.06
N GLY A 167 -5.43 8.56 -8.81
CA GLY A 167 -4.41 9.31 -8.09
C GLY A 167 -3.05 9.16 -8.77
N SER A 168 -2.36 10.26 -9.08
CA SER A 168 -1.03 10.27 -9.67
C SER A 168 0.07 10.24 -8.61
N MET A 169 1.26 9.81 -9.02
CA MET A 169 2.45 9.86 -8.17
C MET A 169 3.12 11.23 -8.26
N LEU A 170 3.64 11.73 -7.15
CA LEU A 170 4.40 12.98 -7.14
C LEU A 170 5.71 12.84 -7.92
N VAL A 171 6.07 13.86 -8.71
CA VAL A 171 7.40 13.97 -9.29
C VAL A 171 8.42 14.19 -8.17
N ASP A 172 9.57 13.52 -8.21
CA ASP A 172 10.56 13.55 -7.13
C ASP A 172 11.05 14.95 -6.77
N SER A 173 11.26 15.82 -7.76
CA SER A 173 11.67 17.20 -7.52
C SER A 173 10.59 18.01 -6.79
N PHE A 174 9.32 17.76 -7.08
CA PHE A 174 8.21 18.41 -6.39
C PHE A 174 8.00 17.82 -5.00
N ARG A 175 8.07 16.48 -4.86
CA ARG A 175 8.04 15.78 -3.57
C ARG A 175 9.08 16.33 -2.60
N ASP A 176 10.32 16.50 -3.05
CA ASP A 176 11.41 17.00 -2.22
C ASP A 176 11.27 18.49 -1.92
N SER A 177 11.08 19.33 -2.95
CA SER A 177 11.12 20.78 -2.79
C SER A 177 9.89 21.37 -2.10
N TYR A 178 8.71 20.80 -2.33
CA TYR A 178 7.44 21.32 -1.81
C TYR A 178 6.99 20.60 -0.53
N TYR A 179 7.04 19.27 -0.54
CA TYR A 179 6.57 18.47 0.60
C TYR A 179 7.68 18.11 1.59
N ASN A 180 8.94 18.40 1.27
CA ASN A 180 10.10 18.01 2.09
C ASN A 180 10.12 16.52 2.44
N LEU A 181 9.63 15.68 1.53
CA LEU A 181 9.58 14.24 1.70
C LEU A 181 10.84 13.54 1.17
N GLY A 182 11.74 14.25 0.47
CA GLY A 182 12.87 13.67 -0.26
C GLY A 182 12.41 12.82 -1.45
N PHE A 183 13.32 12.20 -2.18
CA PHE A 183 13.01 11.36 -3.34
C PHE A 183 12.36 10.03 -2.90
N CYS A 184 11.55 9.44 -3.79
CA CYS A 184 11.01 8.09 -3.57
C CYS A 184 12.15 7.08 -3.39
N SER A 185 12.15 6.35 -2.29
CA SER A 185 13.26 5.49 -1.90
C SER A 185 12.78 4.19 -1.23
N PRO A 186 12.04 3.35 -1.98
CA PRO A 186 11.59 2.07 -1.44
C PRO A 186 12.81 1.16 -1.15
N VAL A 187 12.65 0.23 -0.21
CA VAL A 187 13.74 -0.64 0.25
C VAL A 187 13.67 -2.07 -0.29
N HIS A 188 12.57 -2.42 -0.96
CA HIS A 188 12.41 -3.72 -1.65
C HIS A 188 11.45 -3.59 -2.84
N PRO A 189 11.49 -4.53 -3.82
CA PRO A 189 10.51 -4.59 -4.90
C PRO A 189 9.08 -4.62 -4.36
N THR A 190 8.19 -3.81 -4.91
CA THR A 190 6.83 -3.61 -4.41
C THR A 190 5.82 -3.76 -5.53
N ALA A 191 4.83 -4.62 -5.35
CA ALA A 191 3.75 -4.80 -6.32
C ALA A 191 2.82 -3.59 -6.33
N ILE A 192 2.53 -3.07 -7.53
CA ILE A 192 1.78 -1.84 -7.75
C ILE A 192 0.60 -2.09 -8.68
N LEU A 193 -0.60 -1.67 -8.27
CA LEU A 193 -1.77 -1.58 -9.13
C LEU A 193 -2.22 -0.13 -9.25
N LEU A 194 -2.37 0.37 -10.49
CA LEU A 194 -2.99 1.66 -10.73
C LEU A 194 -4.26 1.48 -11.58
N ILE A 195 -5.29 2.30 -11.30
CA ILE A 195 -6.59 2.30 -12.00
C ILE A 195 -6.90 3.76 -12.40
N PRO A 196 -6.29 4.27 -13.48
CA PRO A 196 -6.49 5.64 -13.95
C PRO A 196 -7.58 5.72 -15.01
N GLY A 197 -8.35 6.82 -15.03
CA GLY A 197 -9.24 7.19 -16.12
C GLY A 197 -8.53 8.03 -17.18
N THR A 198 -8.71 7.73 -18.48
CA THR A 198 -8.04 8.49 -19.55
C THR A 198 -8.70 9.85 -19.84
N ALA A 199 -9.92 10.07 -19.38
CA ALA A 199 -10.64 11.33 -19.46
C ALA A 199 -10.63 12.14 -18.14
N ASP A 200 -9.88 11.67 -17.15
CA ASP A 200 -9.71 12.39 -15.88
C ASP A 200 -8.94 13.71 -16.10
N PHE A 201 -9.60 14.83 -15.80
CA PHE A 201 -9.06 16.19 -15.97
C PHE A 201 -8.54 16.80 -14.67
N SER A 202 -8.65 16.10 -13.53
CA SER A 202 -8.08 16.58 -12.29
C SER A 202 -6.55 16.65 -12.40
N PRO A 203 -5.91 17.78 -12.05
CA PRO A 203 -4.46 17.88 -12.12
C PRO A 203 -3.72 16.81 -11.31
N HIS A 204 -4.35 16.31 -10.25
CA HIS A 204 -3.75 15.34 -9.31
C HIS A 204 -3.86 13.90 -9.78
N SER A 205 -4.55 13.65 -10.90
CA SER A 205 -4.86 12.29 -11.36
C SER A 205 -4.98 12.14 -12.87
N THR A 206 -4.81 13.23 -13.63
CA THR A 206 -4.90 13.17 -15.09
C THR A 206 -3.96 12.13 -15.67
N TYR A 207 -4.46 11.32 -16.59
CA TYR A 207 -3.71 10.23 -17.24
C TYR A 207 -2.39 10.72 -17.86
N ALA A 208 -2.41 11.91 -18.46
CA ALA A 208 -1.23 12.54 -19.08
C ALA A 208 -0.21 13.09 -18.08
N GLY A 209 -0.54 13.11 -16.79
CA GLY A 209 0.25 13.79 -15.77
C GLY A 209 0.10 15.30 -15.80
N PHE A 210 0.65 15.97 -14.81
CA PHE A 210 0.62 17.42 -14.68
C PHE A 210 2.01 17.93 -14.25
N GLN A 211 2.90 18.02 -15.21
CA GLN A 211 4.27 18.45 -14.98
C GLN A 211 4.35 19.92 -14.50
N PRO A 212 5.27 20.26 -13.58
CA PRO A 212 6.32 19.40 -12.99
C PRO A 212 5.89 18.73 -11.67
N TYR A 213 4.59 18.56 -11.42
CA TYR A 213 4.03 18.19 -10.12
C TYR A 213 3.68 16.70 -10.01
N TYR A 214 2.98 16.17 -11.02
CA TYR A 214 2.43 14.82 -11.01
C TYR A 214 2.83 14.05 -12.25
N MET A 215 3.26 12.82 -12.04
CA MET A 215 3.62 11.89 -13.12
C MET A 215 2.39 11.47 -13.92
N SER A 216 2.55 11.24 -15.22
CA SER A 216 1.58 10.53 -16.05
C SER A 216 1.49 9.05 -15.62
N ALA A 217 0.41 8.36 -16.03
CA ALA A 217 0.27 6.92 -15.80
C ALA A 217 1.44 6.12 -16.42
N ASP A 218 1.89 6.52 -17.62
CA ASP A 218 3.03 5.90 -18.29
C ASP A 218 4.35 6.16 -17.54
N GLU A 219 4.56 7.33 -16.95
CA GLU A 219 5.72 7.60 -16.10
C GLU A 219 5.69 6.79 -14.81
N ILE A 220 4.53 6.64 -14.18
CA ILE A 220 4.35 5.83 -12.96
C ILE A 220 4.66 4.36 -13.24
N THR A 221 4.08 3.79 -14.30
CA THR A 221 4.34 2.40 -14.68
C THR A 221 5.80 2.18 -15.06
N SER A 222 6.42 3.12 -15.79
CA SER A 222 7.85 3.08 -16.12
C SER A 222 8.74 3.17 -14.89
N TYR A 223 8.41 4.03 -13.93
CA TYR A 223 9.16 4.16 -12.67
C TYR A 223 9.16 2.83 -11.90
N TRP A 224 7.98 2.28 -11.63
CA TRP A 224 7.86 1.06 -10.82
C TRP A 224 8.31 -0.19 -11.56
N SER A 225 8.09 -0.30 -12.88
CA SER A 225 8.60 -1.43 -13.67
C SER A 225 10.13 -1.41 -13.70
N THR A 226 10.75 -0.24 -13.85
CA THR A 226 12.22 -0.10 -13.78
C THR A 226 12.74 -0.43 -12.39
N TYR A 227 12.11 0.11 -11.33
CA TYR A 227 12.51 -0.15 -9.94
C TYR A 227 12.40 -1.64 -9.57
N ASN A 228 11.31 -2.28 -9.97
CA ASN A 228 11.03 -3.69 -9.71
C ASN A 228 11.77 -4.64 -10.67
N ASN A 229 12.50 -4.12 -11.65
CA ASN A 229 13.21 -4.90 -12.67
C ASN A 229 12.28 -5.87 -13.44
N THR A 230 11.06 -5.42 -13.76
CA THR A 230 10.10 -6.20 -14.57
C THR A 230 10.48 -6.22 -16.05
N ASP A 231 9.76 -7.02 -16.84
CA ASP A 231 9.85 -6.93 -18.30
C ASP A 231 9.56 -5.50 -18.77
N PRO A 232 10.27 -5.00 -19.79
CA PRO A 232 10.15 -3.60 -20.22
C PRO A 232 8.82 -3.29 -20.92
N ASN A 233 8.14 -4.31 -21.47
CA ASN A 233 6.88 -4.16 -22.18
C ASN A 233 5.77 -4.93 -21.45
N PRO A 234 4.58 -4.33 -21.28
CA PRO A 234 3.47 -5.02 -20.65
C PRO A 234 2.82 -6.05 -21.57
N ILE A 235 2.21 -7.05 -20.97
CA ILE A 235 1.17 -7.84 -21.62
C ILE A 235 -0.10 -7.01 -21.58
N ILE A 236 -0.72 -6.81 -22.74
CA ILE A 236 -1.92 -5.97 -22.89
C ILE A 236 -3.11 -6.85 -23.22
N THR A 237 -4.18 -6.75 -22.43
CA THR A 237 -5.41 -7.53 -22.59
C THR A 237 -6.63 -6.61 -22.45
N PRO A 238 -7.44 -6.43 -23.51
CA PRO A 238 -8.73 -5.76 -23.36
C PRO A 238 -9.65 -6.60 -22.48
N LEU A 239 -10.25 -5.98 -21.46
CA LEU A 239 -11.27 -6.64 -20.65
C LEU A 239 -12.66 -6.58 -21.32
N PRO A 240 -13.57 -7.52 -21.00
CA PRO A 240 -14.91 -7.50 -21.53
C PRO A 240 -15.66 -6.20 -21.17
N ASN A 241 -16.21 -5.51 -22.17
CA ASN A 241 -17.13 -4.40 -21.95
C ASN A 241 -18.52 -4.98 -21.64
N THR A 242 -18.83 -5.14 -20.37
CA THR A 242 -20.06 -5.76 -19.86
C THR A 242 -21.18 -4.72 -19.69
N ASN A 243 -20.81 -3.46 -19.45
CA ASN A 243 -21.72 -2.33 -19.37
C ASN A 243 -21.49 -1.34 -20.51
N THR A 244 -22.09 -1.60 -21.67
CA THR A 244 -21.94 -0.73 -22.86
C THR A 244 -22.58 0.64 -22.73
N SER A 245 -23.26 0.94 -21.61
CA SER A 245 -23.97 2.21 -21.42
C SER A 245 -23.19 3.27 -20.66
N ASP A 246 -22.07 2.91 -20.02
CA ASP A 246 -21.24 3.87 -19.26
C ASP A 246 -20.24 4.64 -20.14
N GLY A 247 -20.07 4.23 -21.41
CA GLY A 247 -19.24 4.95 -22.39
C GLY A 247 -17.75 4.71 -22.25
N SER A 248 -17.34 3.81 -21.36
CA SER A 248 -15.95 3.48 -21.07
C SER A 248 -15.63 2.01 -21.33
N THR A 249 -14.34 1.67 -21.37
CA THR A 249 -13.84 0.30 -21.49
C THR A 249 -12.56 0.17 -20.67
N VAL A 250 -12.13 -1.08 -20.37
CA VAL A 250 -10.94 -1.31 -19.59
C VAL A 250 -9.90 -2.13 -20.38
N GLU A 251 -8.67 -1.65 -20.36
CA GLU A 251 -7.51 -2.36 -20.88
C GLU A 251 -6.57 -2.70 -19.70
N GLU A 252 -6.33 -3.99 -19.48
CA GLU A 252 -5.35 -4.47 -18.51
C GLU A 252 -3.97 -4.45 -19.14
N ARG A 253 -2.98 -3.90 -18.42
CA ARG A 253 -1.57 -3.91 -18.76
C ARG A 253 -0.78 -4.45 -17.58
N VAL A 254 0.04 -5.49 -17.82
CA VAL A 254 0.82 -6.15 -16.75
C VAL A 254 2.28 -6.25 -17.16
N TRP A 255 3.15 -5.65 -16.36
CA TRP A 255 4.60 -5.83 -16.42
C TRP A 255 4.98 -6.92 -15.44
N GLU A 256 5.41 -8.07 -15.98
CA GLU A 256 5.72 -9.29 -15.24
C GLU A 256 7.23 -9.46 -14.99
N ASN A 257 7.58 -10.57 -14.36
CA ASN A 257 8.95 -11.04 -14.14
C ASN A 257 9.85 -10.07 -13.34
N GLY A 258 9.26 -9.25 -12.47
CA GLY A 258 10.03 -8.41 -11.57
C GLY A 258 10.79 -9.22 -10.52
N ASP A 259 11.73 -8.57 -9.86
CA ASP A 259 12.44 -9.14 -8.72
C ASP A 259 11.45 -9.65 -7.67
N ASN A 260 11.70 -10.82 -7.11
CA ASN A 260 10.78 -11.53 -6.22
C ASN A 260 9.38 -11.79 -6.82
N CYS A 261 9.29 -11.91 -8.15
CA CYS A 261 8.06 -12.11 -8.91
C CYS A 261 6.99 -11.01 -8.69
N VAL A 262 7.38 -9.81 -8.31
CA VAL A 262 6.42 -8.71 -8.23
C VAL A 262 6.01 -8.26 -9.63
N THR A 263 4.82 -7.70 -9.74
CA THR A 263 4.31 -7.14 -10.98
C THR A 263 3.90 -5.68 -10.80
N VAL A 264 3.93 -4.93 -11.89
CA VAL A 264 3.23 -3.65 -12.03
C VAL A 264 2.02 -3.90 -12.91
N LYS A 265 0.85 -3.49 -12.46
CA LYS A 265 -0.41 -3.68 -13.18
C LYS A 265 -1.13 -2.34 -13.34
N GLU A 266 -1.59 -2.06 -14.54
CA GLU A 266 -2.49 -0.95 -14.84
C GLU A 266 -3.82 -1.50 -15.34
N LEU A 267 -4.93 -1.04 -14.75
CA LEU A 267 -6.27 -1.17 -15.31
C LEU A 267 -6.65 0.19 -15.90
N LYS A 268 -6.28 0.41 -17.16
CA LYS A 268 -6.52 1.65 -17.88
C LYS A 268 -8.00 1.77 -18.27
N VAL A 269 -8.71 2.69 -17.63
CA VAL A 269 -10.13 2.95 -17.93
C VAL A 269 -10.20 3.97 -19.09
N ILE A 270 -10.40 3.46 -20.30
CA ILE A 270 -10.51 4.28 -21.52
C ILE A 270 -11.83 5.05 -21.47
N ASN A 271 -11.78 6.38 -21.64
CA ASN A 271 -12.87 7.33 -21.43
C ASN A 271 -13.41 7.38 -19.99
N GLY A 272 -12.75 6.76 -19.01
CA GLY A 272 -13.06 6.93 -17.58
C GLY A 272 -12.64 8.30 -17.10
N ASP A 273 -13.43 8.88 -16.22
CA ASP A 273 -13.18 10.17 -15.56
C ASP A 273 -12.55 9.96 -14.17
N HIS A 274 -12.72 10.94 -13.28
CA HIS A 274 -12.23 10.88 -11.89
C HIS A 274 -13.16 10.00 -11.04
N ASP A 275 -13.13 8.69 -11.28
CA ASP A 275 -14.10 7.74 -10.75
C ASP A 275 -13.46 6.63 -9.92
N TRP A 276 -14.31 5.94 -9.15
CA TRP A 276 -14.01 4.65 -8.53
C TRP A 276 -14.80 3.56 -9.29
N PRO A 277 -14.18 2.84 -10.23
CA PRO A 277 -14.87 1.82 -11.03
C PRO A 277 -15.64 0.80 -10.19
N GLY A 278 -16.87 0.51 -10.59
CA GLY A 278 -17.79 -0.35 -9.87
C GLY A 278 -18.64 0.35 -8.80
N SER A 279 -18.27 1.59 -8.41
CA SER A 279 -19.11 2.48 -7.59
C SER A 279 -19.60 3.68 -8.39
N THR A 280 -18.71 4.28 -9.20
CA THR A 280 -19.02 5.37 -10.13
C THR A 280 -18.28 5.14 -11.45
N GLY A 281 -18.72 5.78 -12.53
CA GLY A 281 -18.10 5.73 -13.85
C GLY A 281 -18.14 4.36 -14.49
N ASN A 282 -16.99 3.75 -14.72
CA ASN A 282 -16.89 2.43 -15.35
C ASN A 282 -17.49 1.32 -14.46
N MET A 283 -18.32 0.47 -15.07
CA MET A 283 -18.99 -0.65 -14.42
C MET A 283 -18.57 -2.02 -14.97
N ASP A 284 -17.53 -2.09 -15.78
CA ASP A 284 -16.97 -3.36 -16.27
C ASP A 284 -16.12 -4.08 -15.22
N ILE A 285 -15.54 -3.30 -14.31
CA ILE A 285 -14.75 -3.80 -13.20
C ILE A 285 -15.26 -3.24 -11.87
N ILE A 286 -14.93 -3.93 -10.78
CA ILE A 286 -15.15 -3.46 -9.41
C ILE A 286 -13.77 -3.23 -8.80
N ALA A 287 -13.35 -1.96 -8.73
CA ALA A 287 -12.01 -1.59 -8.28
C ALA A 287 -11.65 -2.20 -6.92
N THR A 288 -12.59 -2.23 -5.97
CA THR A 288 -12.44 -2.85 -4.66
C THR A 288 -12.02 -4.33 -4.76
N ASN A 289 -12.65 -5.09 -5.67
CA ASN A 289 -12.32 -6.49 -5.91
C ASN A 289 -10.97 -6.65 -6.61
N GLU A 290 -10.72 -5.83 -7.64
CA GLU A 290 -9.45 -5.86 -8.38
C GLU A 290 -8.26 -5.56 -7.45
N ILE A 291 -8.41 -4.59 -6.55
CA ILE A 291 -7.39 -4.23 -5.57
C ILE A 291 -7.08 -5.42 -4.68
N TRP A 292 -8.09 -6.01 -4.03
CA TRP A 292 -7.86 -7.16 -3.15
C TRP A 292 -7.27 -8.36 -3.90
N ASN A 293 -7.83 -8.69 -5.06
CA ASN A 293 -7.35 -9.78 -5.91
C ASN A 293 -5.89 -9.59 -6.36
N PHE A 294 -5.43 -8.36 -6.45
CA PHE A 294 -4.06 -8.03 -6.76
C PHE A 294 -3.16 -8.08 -5.52
N VAL A 295 -3.42 -7.25 -4.51
CA VAL A 295 -2.50 -7.07 -3.38
C VAL A 295 -2.36 -8.33 -2.54
N SER A 296 -3.42 -9.13 -2.38
CA SER A 296 -3.42 -10.35 -1.56
C SER A 296 -2.48 -11.46 -2.05
N LYS A 297 -1.99 -11.34 -3.28
CA LYS A 297 -0.99 -12.28 -3.86
C LYS A 297 0.41 -12.06 -3.31
N TYR A 298 0.67 -10.93 -2.66
CA TYR A 298 2.01 -10.50 -2.26
C TYR A 298 2.18 -10.45 -0.75
N ASN A 299 3.43 -10.60 -0.35
CA ASN A 299 3.90 -10.21 0.97
C ASN A 299 5.16 -9.32 0.78
N ARG A 300 5.78 -8.86 1.86
CA ARG A 300 6.98 -8.01 1.78
C ARG A 300 8.19 -8.66 1.07
N ASN A 301 8.15 -9.97 0.86
CA ASN A 301 9.18 -10.70 0.13
C ASN A 301 8.84 -10.90 -1.37
N GLY A 302 7.74 -10.33 -1.85
CA GLY A 302 7.25 -10.46 -3.22
C GLY A 302 6.02 -11.36 -3.35
N LEU A 303 5.85 -12.00 -4.50
CA LEU A 303 4.72 -12.89 -4.77
C LEU A 303 4.74 -14.10 -3.81
N ILE A 304 3.63 -14.35 -3.12
CA ILE A 304 3.46 -15.54 -2.29
C ILE A 304 3.57 -16.78 -3.22
N ASN A 305 4.46 -17.70 -2.88
CA ASN A 305 4.79 -18.88 -3.71
C ASN A 305 5.50 -18.54 -5.04
N CYS A 306 6.28 -17.44 -5.10
CA CYS A 306 7.19 -17.21 -6.19
C CYS A 306 8.14 -18.41 -6.31
N SER A 307 7.89 -19.27 -7.31
CA SER A 307 8.83 -20.36 -7.68
C SER A 307 9.90 -19.75 -8.58
N SER A 308 10.95 -19.18 -8.01
CA SER A 308 12.11 -18.88 -8.81
C SER A 308 12.71 -20.20 -9.30
N THR A 309 12.43 -20.57 -10.54
CA THR A 309 13.15 -21.65 -11.27
C THR A 309 14.55 -21.19 -11.72
N ILE A 310 15.00 -20.05 -11.22
CA ILE A 310 16.40 -19.69 -11.29
C ILE A 310 17.05 -20.40 -10.12
N ASP A 311 17.88 -21.38 -10.45
CA ASP A 311 18.89 -21.95 -9.57
C ASP A 311 19.72 -20.78 -9.03
N HIS A 312 19.20 -20.11 -7.99
CA HIS A 312 20.01 -19.23 -7.19
C HIS A 312 21.07 -20.15 -6.58
N GLN A 313 22.17 -20.29 -7.28
CA GLN A 313 23.40 -20.45 -6.53
C GLN A 313 23.31 -19.34 -5.47
N VAL A 314 23.07 -19.77 -4.24
CA VAL A 314 23.18 -18.91 -3.07
C VAL A 314 24.63 -18.41 -3.08
N PHE A 315 24.85 -17.32 -3.84
CA PHE A 315 25.89 -16.41 -3.47
C PHE A 315 25.39 -15.84 -2.14
N THR A 316 25.83 -16.41 -1.06
CA THR A 316 25.96 -15.71 0.19
C THR A 316 26.92 -14.56 -0.10
N ALA A 317 26.44 -13.54 -0.75
CA ALA A 317 27.11 -12.27 -0.80
C ALA A 317 27.08 -11.79 0.66
N ASN A 318 28.16 -12.03 1.36
CA ASN A 318 28.45 -11.20 2.52
C ASN A 318 28.19 -9.75 2.09
N PRO A 319 27.39 -8.98 2.85
CA PRO A 319 27.07 -7.61 2.45
C PRO A 319 28.41 -6.92 2.16
N LYS A 320 28.57 -6.46 0.91
CA LYS A 320 29.79 -5.77 0.47
C LYS A 320 30.06 -4.64 1.46
N ARG A 321 31.18 -4.71 2.13
CA ARG A 321 31.60 -3.65 3.05
C ARG A 321 32.39 -2.62 2.25
N LEU A 322 31.95 -1.35 2.30
CA LEU A 322 32.72 -0.25 1.74
C LEU A 322 34.08 -0.18 2.45
N VAL A 323 35.14 -0.37 1.71
CA VAL A 323 36.52 -0.28 2.20
C VAL A 323 37.07 1.11 1.99
N LYS A 324 36.73 1.74 0.85
CA LYS A 324 37.38 2.98 0.44
C LYS A 324 36.47 3.80 -0.46
N LEU A 325 36.45 5.12 -0.24
CA LEU A 325 35.84 6.09 -1.15
C LEU A 325 36.96 6.96 -1.73
N VAL A 326 37.06 7.00 -3.07
CA VAL A 326 38.09 7.78 -3.75
C VAL A 326 37.49 8.68 -4.82
N ASP A 327 38.20 9.74 -5.17
CA ASP A 327 37.88 10.60 -6.31
C ASP A 327 38.35 9.96 -7.64
N ILE A 328 38.13 10.66 -8.75
CA ILE A 328 38.53 10.19 -10.10
C ILE A 328 40.03 10.02 -10.28
N LEU A 329 40.85 10.57 -9.38
CA LEU A 329 42.30 10.44 -9.36
C LEU A 329 42.78 9.33 -8.43
N GLY A 330 41.84 8.60 -7.79
CA GLY A 330 42.15 7.52 -6.86
C GLY A 330 42.54 7.99 -5.46
N LYS A 331 42.39 9.28 -5.15
CA LYS A 331 42.70 9.83 -3.82
C LYS A 331 41.50 9.62 -2.88
N GLU A 332 41.75 9.14 -1.67
CA GLU A 332 40.74 9.02 -0.63
C GLU A 332 40.04 10.35 -0.37
N THR A 333 38.72 10.31 -0.29
CA THR A 333 37.88 11.48 -0.12
C THR A 333 36.62 11.14 0.70
N PHE A 334 35.89 12.17 1.08
CA PHE A 334 34.52 12.03 1.59
C PHE A 334 33.52 12.14 0.44
N LEU A 335 32.28 11.67 0.65
CA LEU A 335 31.21 11.80 -0.33
C LEU A 335 31.05 13.28 -0.73
N LYS A 336 31.12 13.56 -2.01
CA LYS A 336 30.96 14.90 -2.55
C LYS A 336 29.86 14.92 -3.60
N LYS A 337 29.01 15.95 -3.54
CA LYS A 337 27.98 16.21 -4.55
C LYS A 337 28.60 16.85 -5.81
N ASN A 338 27.91 16.75 -6.93
CA ASN A 338 28.29 17.30 -8.25
C ASN A 338 29.64 16.81 -8.78
N GLN A 339 30.09 15.62 -8.36
CA GLN A 339 31.26 14.95 -8.91
C GLN A 339 31.12 13.43 -8.81
N ILE A 340 31.95 12.72 -9.58
CA ILE A 340 32.01 11.27 -9.54
C ILE A 340 32.71 10.84 -8.25
N ASN A 341 32.05 9.97 -7.49
CA ASN A 341 32.57 9.27 -6.34
C ASN A 341 32.78 7.80 -6.70
N ILE A 342 33.91 7.23 -6.35
CA ILE A 342 34.29 5.84 -6.64
C ILE A 342 34.31 5.07 -5.32
N PHE A 343 33.40 4.13 -5.17
CA PHE A 343 33.25 3.26 -4.01
C PHE A 343 34.01 1.95 -4.29
N ILE A 344 34.90 1.55 -3.42
CA ILE A 344 35.67 0.32 -3.48
C ILE A 344 35.24 -0.57 -2.31
N TYR A 345 34.84 -1.80 -2.62
CA TYR A 345 34.31 -2.74 -1.65
C TYR A 345 35.34 -3.83 -1.32
N ASP A 346 35.12 -4.55 -0.23
CA ASP A 346 35.98 -5.62 0.29
C ASP A 346 36.06 -6.86 -0.61
N ASP A 347 35.07 -7.03 -1.51
CA ASP A 347 35.08 -8.06 -2.56
C ASP A 347 35.89 -7.64 -3.80
N GLY A 348 36.51 -6.47 -3.79
CA GLY A 348 37.27 -5.90 -4.91
C GLY A 348 36.39 -5.23 -5.96
N SER A 349 35.07 -5.25 -5.81
CA SER A 349 34.16 -4.55 -6.75
C SER A 349 34.26 -3.03 -6.60
N VAL A 350 34.00 -2.32 -7.70
CA VAL A 350 34.08 -0.87 -7.77
C VAL A 350 32.81 -0.30 -8.36
N GLU A 351 32.18 0.65 -7.65
CA GLU A 351 31.01 1.39 -8.14
C GLU A 351 31.34 2.86 -8.37
N LYS A 352 30.87 3.42 -9.47
CA LYS A 352 30.95 4.87 -9.74
C LYS A 352 29.58 5.49 -9.55
N LYS A 353 29.48 6.46 -8.66
CA LYS A 353 28.22 7.18 -8.40
C LYS A 353 28.43 8.68 -8.54
N TYR A 354 27.45 9.35 -9.14
CA TYR A 354 27.39 10.79 -9.23
C TYR A 354 26.15 11.26 -8.44
N PHE A 355 26.37 12.14 -7.47
CA PHE A 355 25.32 12.68 -6.66
C PHE A 355 25.08 14.13 -7.07
N LEU A 356 23.88 14.44 -7.51
CA LEU A 356 23.46 15.81 -7.77
C LEU A 356 23.22 16.57 -6.46
N GLN A 357 23.23 17.87 -6.56
CA GLN A 357 23.03 18.76 -5.40
C GLN A 357 21.59 18.74 -4.93
#